data_118df64db20c76207d72a6bcdab6591a
#
_entry.id   118df64db20c76207d72a6bcdab6591a
#
_cell.length_a   1.000
_cell.length_b   1.000
_cell.length_c   1.000
_cell.angle_alpha   90.00
_cell.angle_beta   90.00
_cell.angle_gamma   90.00
#
_symmetry.space_group_name_H-M   'P 1'
#
loop_
_entity.id
_entity.type
_entity.pdbx_description
1 polymer ?
#
loop_
_entity_poly.entity_id
_entity_poly.type
_entity_poly.pdbx_seq_one_letter_code
_entity_poly.pdbx_strand_id
1 'polypeptide(L)'
;MGFFIRKAFKAGPLRINLSKGGVGVSGGVTGARIGLNRKGAYVYGGRHGLYYRERIGNRKKSRRSPDHIKPDGRPVEINANGTTDLFVDTGATFPSPYDLIEPHPWPELIETTPRFKNPMMWILLVFLIAVSIAIPNIVVWATSAVIFLLISWSIISDYSWRKKGHRMVETIAGAFESDPKTVNLNVMYQFETKAPKRFNERFMPDLFCVIIQIAMEKMDDAYIFSYNKLEKQIPVSDAFIQNTKQAILTRRMDAVLEDHLLTEKEELEIRELIKKLDLSDQFIFEELQYLNLAQSVRKEMESPLVEQDCPVPLVRGENCYAVFEDVRLLEERVQDRFQHKRIQYRKLGYEKQIEGTLVITDRRILLYGSGSREYRLNKVLDVTTDLEANTIEITISGRKNPIYLTSKFPMIIAARLEKIIENEVK
;
A
#
# COMPACT_ATOMS: atom_id res chain seq x y z
N MET A 1 7.74 -9.88 -41.27
CA MET A 1 6.66 -10.07 -40.28
C MET A 1 7.28 -10.59 -39.00
N GLY A 2 7.24 -9.83 -37.91
CA GLY A 2 7.82 -10.23 -36.62
C GLY A 2 6.71 -10.42 -35.61
N PHE A 3 6.56 -11.62 -35.11
CA PHE A 3 5.61 -11.94 -34.04
C PHE A 3 6.07 -11.28 -32.74
N PHE A 4 5.18 -10.54 -32.09
CA PHE A 4 5.34 -10.04 -30.74
C PHE A 4 4.44 -10.86 -29.80
N ILE A 5 5.05 -11.54 -28.84
CA ILE A 5 4.31 -12.13 -27.73
C ILE A 5 4.65 -11.29 -26.51
N ARG A 6 3.64 -10.63 -25.95
CA ARG A 6 3.71 -9.99 -24.65
C ARG A 6 2.69 -10.70 -23.75
N LYS A 7 3.17 -11.42 -22.77
CA LYS A 7 2.30 -12.12 -21.81
C LYS A 7 2.81 -11.82 -20.41
N ALA A 8 1.96 -11.27 -19.56
CA ALA A 8 2.24 -11.08 -18.16
C ALA A 8 1.63 -12.22 -17.37
N PHE A 9 2.41 -12.89 -16.54
CA PHE A 9 1.96 -13.92 -15.62
C PHE A 9 2.20 -13.40 -14.21
N LYS A 10 1.19 -13.55 -13.35
CA LYS A 10 1.24 -13.18 -11.94
C LYS A 10 1.20 -14.45 -11.10
N ALA A 11 2.11 -14.57 -10.15
CA ALA A 11 2.14 -15.63 -9.15
C ALA A 11 2.44 -14.99 -7.79
N GLY A 12 1.40 -14.59 -7.06
CA GLY A 12 1.51 -13.85 -5.81
C GLY A 12 2.19 -12.49 -6.00
N PRO A 13 3.20 -12.13 -5.18
CA PRO A 13 3.90 -10.85 -5.29
C PRO A 13 4.83 -10.73 -6.52
N LEU A 14 4.92 -11.80 -7.33
CA LEU A 14 5.79 -11.87 -8.50
C LEU A 14 5.00 -11.66 -9.80
N ARG A 15 5.47 -10.74 -10.64
CA ARG A 15 4.97 -10.51 -12.01
C ARG A 15 6.07 -10.84 -13.01
N ILE A 16 5.76 -11.71 -13.98
CA ILE A 16 6.66 -12.08 -15.07
C ILE A 16 6.10 -11.45 -16.34
N ASN A 17 6.86 -10.56 -16.96
CA ASN A 17 6.53 -9.93 -18.24
C ASN A 17 7.38 -10.57 -19.33
N LEU A 18 6.74 -11.15 -20.34
CA LEU A 18 7.39 -11.67 -21.55
C LEU A 18 7.21 -10.65 -22.67
N SER A 19 8.31 -10.09 -23.17
CA SER A 19 8.31 -9.19 -24.32
C SER A 19 9.39 -9.58 -25.32
N LYS A 20 9.32 -9.07 -26.55
CA LYS A 20 10.36 -9.28 -27.57
C LYS A 20 11.74 -8.80 -27.10
N GLY A 21 11.80 -7.87 -26.16
CA GLY A 21 13.03 -7.38 -25.52
C GLY A 21 13.61 -8.33 -24.47
N GLY A 22 12.88 -9.41 -24.11
CA GLY A 22 13.26 -10.40 -23.11
C GLY A 22 12.22 -10.60 -22.03
N VAL A 23 12.57 -11.48 -21.09
CA VAL A 23 11.75 -11.75 -19.88
C VAL A 23 12.09 -10.71 -18.84
N GLY A 24 11.07 -10.03 -18.31
CA GLY A 24 11.18 -9.19 -17.11
C GLY A 24 10.43 -9.86 -15.97
N VAL A 25 11.04 -9.90 -14.79
CA VAL A 25 10.41 -10.36 -13.55
C VAL A 25 10.40 -9.21 -12.58
N SER A 26 9.26 -8.89 -12.02
CA SER A 26 9.17 -7.90 -10.96
C SER A 26 8.41 -8.46 -9.76
N GLY A 27 8.87 -8.15 -8.57
CA GLY A 27 8.23 -8.56 -7.32
C GLY A 27 8.38 -7.46 -6.29
N GLY A 28 7.36 -7.27 -5.45
CA GLY A 28 7.43 -6.28 -4.40
C GLY A 28 6.08 -5.99 -3.75
N VAL A 29 6.17 -5.18 -2.71
CA VAL A 29 5.02 -4.64 -1.96
C VAL A 29 4.82 -3.18 -2.35
N THR A 30 3.67 -2.61 -1.97
CA THR A 30 3.37 -1.18 -2.15
C THR A 30 4.50 -0.31 -1.61
N GLY A 31 5.05 0.57 -2.45
CA GLY A 31 6.18 1.43 -2.10
C GLY A 31 7.57 0.83 -2.29
N ALA A 32 7.73 -0.47 -2.61
CA ALA A 32 9.04 -1.07 -2.91
C ALA A 32 8.92 -2.25 -3.89
N ARG A 33 9.46 -2.11 -5.09
CA ARG A 33 9.48 -3.15 -6.13
C ARG A 33 10.90 -3.45 -6.61
N ILE A 34 11.17 -4.71 -6.84
CA ILE A 34 12.39 -5.17 -7.50
C ILE A 34 12.00 -5.73 -8.86
N GLY A 35 12.57 -5.16 -9.93
CA GLY A 35 12.37 -5.64 -11.29
C GLY A 35 13.68 -6.17 -11.88
N LEU A 36 13.62 -7.29 -12.58
CA LEU A 36 14.73 -7.88 -13.32
C LEU A 36 14.35 -7.95 -14.80
N ASN A 37 15.12 -7.33 -15.67
CA ASN A 37 14.96 -7.46 -17.10
C ASN A 37 16.31 -7.72 -17.79
N ARG A 38 16.31 -7.91 -19.12
CA ARG A 38 17.53 -8.19 -19.91
C ARG A 38 18.62 -7.12 -19.75
N LYS A 39 18.29 -5.91 -19.28
CA LYS A 39 19.23 -4.79 -19.08
C LYS A 39 19.75 -4.69 -17.64
N GLY A 40 19.28 -5.55 -16.71
CA GLY A 40 19.71 -5.61 -15.32
C GLY A 40 18.56 -5.63 -14.33
N ALA A 41 18.90 -5.66 -13.05
CA ALA A 41 17.96 -5.59 -11.94
C ALA A 41 17.74 -4.13 -11.54
N TYR A 42 16.50 -3.80 -11.16
CA TYR A 42 16.10 -2.47 -10.70
C TYR A 42 15.33 -2.60 -9.40
N VAL A 43 15.60 -1.73 -8.47
CA VAL A 43 14.78 -1.51 -7.27
C VAL A 43 14.03 -0.20 -7.46
N TYR A 44 12.73 -0.24 -7.23
CA TYR A 44 11.89 0.95 -7.17
C TYR A 44 11.42 1.09 -5.73
N GLY A 45 11.55 2.26 -5.17
CA GLY A 45 11.01 2.62 -3.87
C GLY A 45 10.48 4.04 -3.92
N GLY A 46 9.32 4.30 -3.31
CA GLY A 46 8.80 5.65 -3.18
C GLY A 46 7.74 5.74 -2.09
N ARG A 47 7.79 6.82 -1.31
CA ARG A 47 6.79 7.20 -0.32
C ARG A 47 6.83 8.72 -0.14
N HIS A 48 5.66 9.36 -0.10
CA HIS A 48 5.52 10.81 0.19
C HIS A 48 6.39 11.73 -0.69
N GLY A 49 6.34 11.55 -2.03
CA GLY A 49 7.05 12.43 -2.97
C GLY A 49 8.55 12.15 -3.12
N LEU A 50 9.07 11.10 -2.50
CA LEU A 50 10.44 10.63 -2.64
C LEU A 50 10.46 9.31 -3.40
N TYR A 51 10.97 9.33 -4.63
CA TYR A 51 11.08 8.15 -5.50
C TYR A 51 12.53 7.72 -5.60
N TYR A 52 12.73 6.40 -5.51
CA TYR A 52 14.02 5.75 -5.61
C TYR A 52 13.98 4.69 -6.70
N ARG A 53 14.89 4.77 -7.66
CA ARG A 53 15.12 3.73 -8.65
C ARG A 53 16.60 3.41 -8.69
N GLU A 54 16.96 2.19 -8.32
CA GLU A 54 18.32 1.70 -8.39
C GLU A 54 18.44 0.56 -9.41
N ARG A 55 19.47 0.63 -10.27
CA ARG A 55 19.85 -0.49 -11.11
C ARG A 55 20.89 -1.33 -10.37
N ILE A 56 20.53 -2.57 -10.05
CA ILE A 56 21.46 -3.54 -9.50
C ILE A 56 22.25 -4.15 -10.67
N GLY A 57 23.40 -3.60 -10.97
CA GLY A 57 24.30 -4.12 -12.02
C GLY A 57 25.55 -4.73 -11.40
N ASN A 58 26.17 -5.68 -12.10
CA ASN A 58 27.35 -6.42 -11.71
C ASN A 58 28.41 -5.56 -11.02
N ARG A 59 28.51 -5.65 -9.70
CA ARG A 59 29.63 -5.09 -8.94
C ARG A 59 30.85 -5.96 -9.16
N LYS A 60 31.81 -5.49 -9.92
CA LYS A 60 33.21 -5.82 -9.64
C LYS A 60 33.50 -5.27 -8.23
N LYS A 61 33.82 -6.16 -7.29
CA LYS A 61 34.18 -5.81 -5.91
C LYS A 61 35.28 -4.76 -5.90
N SER A 62 34.91 -3.51 -5.67
CA SER A 62 35.84 -2.47 -5.25
C SER A 62 35.88 -2.47 -3.71
N ARG A 63 37.07 -2.58 -3.17
CA ARG A 63 37.34 -2.56 -1.74
C ARG A 63 36.95 -1.22 -1.15
N ARG A 64 36.21 -1.25 -0.03
CA ARG A 64 35.92 -0.18 0.95
C ARG A 64 35.20 1.04 0.40
N SER A 65 33.90 1.03 0.56
CA SER A 65 33.11 2.27 0.56
C SER A 65 33.00 2.78 2.00
N PRO A 66 33.41 4.01 2.30
CA PRO A 66 32.97 4.70 3.50
C PRO A 66 31.47 5.02 3.37
N ASP A 67 30.74 5.00 4.46
CA ASP A 67 29.35 5.47 4.51
C ASP A 67 29.26 6.90 4.03
N HIS A 68 28.72 7.10 2.84
CA HIS A 68 28.54 8.43 2.27
C HIS A 68 27.17 8.95 2.60
N ILE A 69 27.11 9.84 3.59
CA ILE A 69 25.93 10.64 3.90
C ILE A 69 25.95 11.86 2.97
N LYS A 70 24.80 12.17 2.37
CA LYS A 70 24.61 13.40 1.58
C LYS A 70 24.70 14.64 2.46
N PRO A 71 25.04 15.79 1.89
CA PRO A 71 24.92 17.08 2.59
C PRO A 71 23.51 17.39 3.07
N ASP A 72 22.48 16.81 2.43
CA ASP A 72 21.05 16.95 2.75
C ASP A 72 20.43 15.73 3.46
N GLY A 73 21.26 14.75 3.88
CA GLY A 73 20.83 13.57 4.63
C GLY A 73 20.16 12.45 3.80
N ARG A 74 20.11 12.54 2.47
CA ARG A 74 19.46 11.52 1.61
C ARG A 74 20.43 10.44 1.10
N PRO A 75 19.98 9.18 0.87
CA PRO A 75 20.85 8.09 0.37
C PRO A 75 21.43 8.40 -1.03
N VAL A 76 22.66 8.05 -1.25
CA VAL A 76 23.44 8.35 -2.47
C VAL A 76 23.63 7.09 -3.30
N GLU A 77 23.31 7.15 -4.59
CA GLU A 77 23.64 6.10 -5.54
C GLU A 77 25.04 6.30 -6.15
N ILE A 78 25.86 5.26 -6.09
CA ILE A 78 27.19 5.25 -6.71
C ILE A 78 27.14 4.40 -7.98
N ASN A 79 27.31 5.04 -9.13
CA ASN A 79 27.46 4.35 -10.40
C ASN A 79 28.83 3.67 -10.52
N ALA A 80 28.92 2.63 -11.36
CA ALA A 80 30.16 1.90 -11.63
C ALA A 80 31.34 2.76 -12.09
N ASN A 81 31.09 3.99 -12.53
CA ASN A 81 32.08 4.97 -13.00
C ASN A 81 32.50 6.00 -11.94
N GLY A 82 32.16 5.80 -10.67
CA GLY A 82 32.49 6.76 -9.61
C GLY A 82 31.66 8.06 -9.65
N THR A 83 30.58 8.07 -10.41
CA THR A 83 29.63 9.18 -10.50
C THR A 83 28.39 8.81 -9.68
N THR A 84 27.91 9.75 -8.87
CA THR A 84 26.72 9.56 -8.03
C THR A 84 25.57 10.41 -8.56
N ASP A 85 24.43 9.79 -8.77
CA ASP A 85 23.22 10.46 -9.26
C ASP A 85 22.29 10.79 -8.07
N LEU A 86 21.92 12.07 -7.98
CA LEU A 86 21.01 12.62 -6.96
C LEU A 86 19.75 13.07 -7.68
N PHE A 87 18.60 12.50 -7.37
CA PHE A 87 17.32 12.99 -7.88
C PHE A 87 16.83 14.18 -7.05
N VAL A 88 16.46 15.24 -7.75
CA VAL A 88 15.93 16.47 -7.17
C VAL A 88 14.49 16.61 -7.62
N ASP A 89 13.60 16.90 -6.69
CA ASP A 89 12.25 17.30 -7.03
C ASP A 89 12.29 18.66 -7.74
N THR A 90 11.92 18.66 -9.00
CA THR A 90 11.89 19.87 -9.85
C THR A 90 10.52 20.53 -9.86
N GLY A 91 9.53 19.98 -9.14
CA GLY A 91 8.14 20.43 -9.18
C GLY A 91 7.47 20.24 -10.55
N ALA A 92 8.07 19.42 -11.42
CA ALA A 92 7.57 19.19 -12.79
C ALA A 92 6.43 18.15 -12.83
N THR A 93 6.24 17.38 -11.76
CA THR A 93 5.16 16.38 -11.65
C THR A 93 3.85 17.03 -11.22
N PHE A 94 2.74 16.47 -11.65
CA PHE A 94 1.42 16.82 -11.10
C PHE A 94 1.17 16.03 -9.82
N PRO A 95 0.55 16.64 -8.80
CA PRO A 95 0.00 15.85 -7.71
C PRO A 95 -1.04 14.88 -8.28
N SER A 96 -1.03 13.64 -7.82
CA SER A 96 -2.07 12.67 -8.20
C SER A 96 -3.43 13.19 -7.72
N PRO A 97 -4.49 13.17 -8.56
CA PRO A 97 -5.83 13.42 -8.09
C PRO A 97 -6.40 12.22 -7.29
N TYR A 98 -5.69 11.11 -7.30
CA TYR A 98 -6.05 9.88 -6.61
C TYR A 98 -4.92 9.50 -5.68
N ASP A 99 -5.19 9.53 -4.39
CA ASP A 99 -4.29 8.93 -3.42
C ASP A 99 -4.37 7.40 -3.58
N LEU A 100 -3.21 6.75 -3.53
CA LEU A 100 -3.18 5.30 -3.47
C LEU A 100 -3.85 4.85 -2.18
N ILE A 101 -4.70 3.85 -2.27
CA ILE A 101 -5.30 3.25 -1.09
C ILE A 101 -4.19 2.57 -0.30
N GLU A 102 -3.77 3.21 0.79
CA GLU A 102 -2.97 2.55 1.80
C GLU A 102 -3.91 1.76 2.72
N PRO A 103 -3.58 0.48 3.04
CA PRO A 103 -4.37 -0.26 4.00
C PRO A 103 -4.46 0.52 5.31
N HIS A 104 -5.67 0.87 5.71
CA HIS A 104 -5.90 1.56 6.97
C HIS A 104 -5.32 0.74 8.12
N PRO A 105 -4.58 1.34 9.05
CA PRO A 105 -3.98 0.60 10.15
C PRO A 105 -5.05 -0.12 10.95
N TRP A 106 -4.79 -1.39 11.28
CA TRP A 106 -5.67 -2.12 12.18
C TRP A 106 -5.74 -1.38 13.51
N PRO A 107 -6.93 -1.22 14.10
CA PRO A 107 -7.07 -0.47 15.34
C PRO A 107 -6.17 -1.08 16.43
N GLU A 108 -5.41 -0.22 17.09
CA GLU A 108 -4.54 -0.64 18.16
C GLU A 108 -5.36 -1.18 19.33
N LEU A 109 -5.20 -2.48 19.58
CA LEU A 109 -5.76 -3.10 20.77
C LEU A 109 -4.90 -2.73 21.99
N ILE A 110 -5.53 -2.26 23.06
CA ILE A 110 -4.83 -1.88 24.29
C ILE A 110 -4.12 -3.10 24.86
N GLU A 111 -2.82 -3.25 24.58
CA GLU A 111 -1.98 -4.25 25.22
C GLU A 111 -1.68 -3.83 26.66
N THR A 112 -2.44 -4.36 27.60
CA THR A 112 -2.08 -4.20 29.00
C THR A 112 -0.92 -5.15 29.34
N THR A 113 0.26 -4.61 29.65
CA THR A 113 1.39 -5.46 30.10
C THR A 113 1.00 -6.23 31.37
N PRO A 114 1.26 -7.55 31.41
CA PRO A 114 1.00 -8.33 32.60
C PRO A 114 1.77 -7.78 33.80
N ARG A 115 1.12 -7.69 34.97
CA ARG A 115 1.76 -7.13 36.17
C ARG A 115 3.03 -7.86 36.57
N PHE A 116 3.11 -9.17 36.34
CA PHE A 116 4.33 -9.95 36.61
C PHE A 116 5.52 -9.59 35.70
N LYS A 117 5.28 -8.95 34.53
CA LYS A 117 6.34 -8.45 33.64
C LYS A 117 6.83 -7.04 34.04
N ASN A 118 6.21 -6.39 35.01
CA ASN A 118 6.62 -5.08 35.45
C ASN A 118 7.86 -5.19 36.37
N PRO A 119 9.05 -4.71 35.94
CA PRO A 119 10.29 -4.82 36.71
C PRO A 119 10.22 -4.08 38.05
N MET A 120 9.44 -2.99 38.15
CA MET A 120 9.26 -2.24 39.39
C MET A 120 8.65 -3.11 40.52
N MET A 121 7.75 -4.03 40.18
CA MET A 121 7.16 -4.94 41.18
C MET A 121 8.19 -5.91 41.74
N TRP A 122 9.09 -6.42 40.90
CA TRP A 122 10.14 -7.31 41.32
C TRP A 122 11.21 -6.58 42.14
N ILE A 123 11.58 -5.36 41.74
CA ILE A 123 12.50 -4.50 42.51
C ILE A 123 11.91 -4.22 43.88
N LEU A 124 10.62 -3.85 43.96
CA LEU A 124 9.96 -3.63 45.25
C LEU A 124 9.94 -4.89 46.13
N LEU A 125 9.72 -6.05 45.53
CA LEU A 125 9.67 -7.32 46.24
C LEU A 125 11.04 -7.69 46.78
N VAL A 126 12.12 -7.54 46.01
CA VAL A 126 13.51 -7.74 46.44
C VAL A 126 13.89 -6.74 47.53
N PHE A 127 13.49 -5.47 47.39
CA PHE A 127 13.72 -4.43 48.39
C PHE A 127 13.04 -4.77 49.72
N LEU A 128 11.78 -5.23 49.72
CA LEU A 128 11.05 -5.64 50.92
C LEU A 128 11.75 -6.81 51.65
N ILE A 129 12.24 -7.79 50.90
CA ILE A 129 12.99 -8.91 51.45
C ILE A 129 14.30 -8.40 52.09
N ALA A 130 15.02 -7.52 51.42
CA ALA A 130 16.27 -6.96 51.93
C ALA A 130 16.07 -6.16 53.25
N VAL A 131 15.01 -5.33 53.28
CA VAL A 131 14.65 -4.55 54.50
C VAL A 131 14.25 -5.48 55.64
N SER A 132 13.50 -6.54 55.38
CA SER A 132 13.11 -7.53 56.40
C SER A 132 14.30 -8.28 57.00
N ILE A 133 15.35 -8.49 56.20
CA ILE A 133 16.60 -9.13 56.69
C ILE A 133 17.43 -8.13 57.51
N ALA A 134 17.53 -6.88 57.04
CA ALA A 134 18.35 -5.83 57.63
C ALA A 134 17.83 -5.33 58.98
N ILE A 135 16.52 -5.33 59.16
CA ILE A 135 15.85 -4.79 60.38
C ILE A 135 15.02 -5.91 61.07
N PRO A 136 15.59 -6.62 62.01
CA PRO A 136 14.89 -7.72 62.70
C PRO A 136 13.85 -7.19 63.73
N ASN A 137 12.82 -6.52 63.26
CA ASN A 137 11.72 -5.99 64.03
C ASN A 137 10.42 -6.63 63.59
N ILE A 138 9.61 -7.11 64.55
CA ILE A 138 8.34 -7.81 64.28
C ILE A 138 7.35 -6.96 63.48
N VAL A 139 7.35 -5.64 63.70
CA VAL A 139 6.49 -4.71 62.97
C VAL A 139 6.92 -4.61 61.48
N VAL A 140 8.22 -4.57 61.20
CA VAL A 140 8.76 -4.56 59.86
C VAL A 140 8.46 -5.86 59.14
N TRP A 141 8.57 -6.99 59.80
CA TRP A 141 8.20 -8.27 59.22
C TRP A 141 6.71 -8.39 58.90
N ALA A 142 5.85 -7.97 59.85
CA ALA A 142 4.41 -7.98 59.63
C ALA A 142 3.96 -7.06 58.46
N THR A 143 4.51 -5.85 58.39
CA THR A 143 4.23 -4.91 57.28
C THR A 143 4.72 -5.43 55.93
N SER A 144 5.93 -5.98 55.88
CA SER A 144 6.49 -6.59 54.64
C SER A 144 5.68 -7.80 54.19
N ALA A 145 5.22 -8.65 55.14
CA ALA A 145 4.32 -9.76 54.79
C ALA A 145 2.97 -9.32 54.21
N VAL A 146 2.37 -8.28 54.78
CA VAL A 146 1.12 -7.72 54.22
C VAL A 146 1.34 -7.17 52.81
N ILE A 147 2.40 -6.40 52.56
CA ILE A 147 2.70 -5.85 51.26
C ILE A 147 2.97 -6.99 50.23
N PHE A 148 3.72 -8.01 50.63
CA PHE A 148 3.97 -9.19 49.81
C PHE A 148 2.68 -9.89 49.41
N LEU A 149 1.75 -10.09 50.34
CA LEU A 149 0.43 -10.68 50.08
C LEU A 149 -0.40 -9.82 49.11
N LEU A 150 -0.39 -8.49 49.26
CA LEU A 150 -1.07 -7.58 48.35
C LEU A 150 -0.51 -7.61 46.94
N ILE A 151 0.82 -7.65 46.79
CA ILE A 151 1.47 -7.78 45.50
C ILE A 151 1.11 -9.13 44.86
N SER A 152 1.23 -10.23 45.60
CA SER A 152 0.91 -11.58 45.12
C SER A 152 -0.57 -11.67 44.70
N TRP A 153 -1.48 -11.15 45.51
CA TRP A 153 -2.90 -11.06 45.16
C TRP A 153 -3.14 -10.24 43.87
N SER A 154 -2.42 -9.13 43.70
CA SER A 154 -2.50 -8.29 42.50
C SER A 154 -2.06 -9.02 41.25
N ILE A 155 -0.99 -9.81 41.31
CA ILE A 155 -0.48 -10.62 40.17
C ILE A 155 -1.45 -11.75 39.85
N ILE A 156 -1.92 -12.48 40.86
CA ILE A 156 -2.86 -13.59 40.68
C ILE A 156 -4.18 -13.09 40.11
N SER A 157 -4.69 -11.97 40.62
CA SER A 157 -5.92 -11.33 40.11
C SER A 157 -5.76 -10.91 38.65
N ASP A 158 -4.63 -10.26 38.28
CA ASP A 158 -4.35 -9.87 36.89
C ASP A 158 -4.32 -11.09 35.93
N TYR A 159 -3.63 -12.14 36.33
CA TYR A 159 -3.58 -13.39 35.57
C TYR A 159 -4.98 -14.04 35.43
N SER A 160 -5.75 -14.09 36.51
CA SER A 160 -7.10 -14.65 36.51
C SER A 160 -8.04 -13.90 35.56
N TRP A 161 -8.03 -12.55 35.59
CA TRP A 161 -8.86 -11.74 34.71
C TRP A 161 -8.46 -11.86 33.24
N ARG A 162 -7.17 -11.92 32.93
CA ARG A 162 -6.69 -12.19 31.57
C ARG A 162 -7.19 -13.53 31.05
N LYS A 163 -7.04 -14.58 31.86
CA LYS A 163 -7.52 -15.91 31.48
C LYS A 163 -9.03 -15.94 31.26
N LYS A 164 -9.81 -15.23 32.11
CA LYS A 164 -11.25 -15.11 31.90
C LYS A 164 -11.61 -14.33 30.65
N GLY A 165 -10.89 -13.23 30.36
CA GLY A 165 -11.11 -12.43 29.17
C GLY A 165 -10.83 -13.22 27.87
N HIS A 166 -9.70 -13.92 27.77
CA HIS A 166 -9.42 -14.78 26.64
C HIS A 166 -10.46 -15.89 26.45
N ARG A 167 -10.84 -16.57 27.53
CA ARG A 167 -11.89 -17.59 27.46
C ARG A 167 -13.23 -17.03 27.01
N MET A 168 -13.59 -15.81 27.44
CA MET A 168 -14.81 -15.13 27.01
C MET A 168 -14.76 -14.91 25.49
N VAL A 169 -13.67 -14.33 24.96
CA VAL A 169 -13.51 -14.07 23.52
C VAL A 169 -13.57 -15.39 22.75
N GLU A 170 -12.78 -16.39 23.14
CA GLU A 170 -12.77 -17.71 22.49
C GLU A 170 -14.14 -18.41 22.51
N THR A 171 -14.85 -18.34 23.63
CA THR A 171 -16.17 -18.98 23.77
C THR A 171 -17.20 -18.33 22.86
N ILE A 172 -17.23 -16.99 22.82
CA ILE A 172 -18.20 -16.24 22.01
C ILE A 172 -17.84 -16.33 20.53
N ALA A 173 -16.55 -16.19 20.19
CA ALA A 173 -16.08 -16.32 18.81
C ALA A 173 -16.33 -17.73 18.25
N GLY A 174 -16.01 -18.78 19.00
CA GLY A 174 -16.27 -20.16 18.58
C GLY A 174 -17.76 -20.48 18.45
N ALA A 175 -18.61 -19.94 19.32
CA ALA A 175 -20.06 -20.07 19.19
C ALA A 175 -20.57 -19.32 17.95
N PHE A 176 -20.07 -18.10 17.69
CA PHE A 176 -20.43 -17.31 16.51
C PHE A 176 -19.98 -17.98 15.21
N GLU A 177 -18.77 -18.54 15.18
CA GLU A 177 -18.24 -19.26 14.03
C GLU A 177 -19.05 -20.54 13.71
N SER A 178 -19.52 -21.25 14.75
CA SER A 178 -20.29 -22.49 14.58
C SER A 178 -21.74 -22.22 14.19
N ASP A 179 -22.43 -21.33 14.89
CA ASP A 179 -23.80 -20.92 14.61
C ASP A 179 -24.05 -19.49 15.09
N PRO A 180 -24.09 -18.52 14.17
CA PRO A 180 -24.22 -17.11 14.52
C PRO A 180 -25.56 -16.76 15.20
N LYS A 181 -26.59 -17.63 15.11
CA LYS A 181 -27.92 -17.37 15.70
C LYS A 181 -27.99 -17.74 17.18
N THR A 182 -27.11 -18.63 17.63
CA THR A 182 -27.16 -19.18 19.00
C THR A 182 -26.19 -18.54 19.98
N VAL A 183 -25.56 -17.42 19.60
CA VAL A 183 -24.57 -16.74 20.44
C VAL A 183 -25.17 -16.26 21.75
N ASN A 184 -24.62 -16.77 22.85
CA ASN A 184 -25.03 -16.37 24.19
C ASN A 184 -24.09 -15.29 24.78
N LEU A 185 -24.58 -14.07 24.87
CA LEU A 185 -23.84 -12.92 25.42
C LEU A 185 -23.79 -12.83 26.94
N ASN A 186 -24.46 -13.74 27.65
CA ASN A 186 -24.43 -13.70 29.10
C ASN A 186 -23.03 -13.77 29.69
N VAL A 187 -22.12 -14.48 29.02
CA VAL A 187 -20.69 -14.56 29.41
C VAL A 187 -20.00 -13.19 29.27
N MET A 188 -20.30 -12.43 28.19
CA MET A 188 -19.82 -11.07 28.01
C MET A 188 -20.34 -10.13 29.09
N TYR A 189 -21.66 -10.11 29.32
CA TYR A 189 -22.26 -9.24 30.36
C TYR A 189 -21.74 -9.55 31.76
N GLN A 190 -21.55 -10.84 32.07
CA GLN A 190 -20.93 -11.22 33.35
C GLN A 190 -19.48 -10.77 33.48
N PHE A 191 -18.75 -10.78 32.38
CA PHE A 191 -17.37 -10.28 32.35
C PHE A 191 -17.37 -8.75 32.50
N GLU A 192 -18.19 -8.05 31.72
CA GLU A 192 -18.30 -6.59 31.72
C GLU A 192 -18.61 -6.04 33.11
N THR A 193 -19.57 -6.64 33.79
CA THR A 193 -20.03 -6.19 35.13
C THR A 193 -19.03 -6.47 36.25
N LYS A 194 -18.25 -7.53 36.15
CA LYS A 194 -17.34 -7.97 37.21
C LYS A 194 -15.89 -7.60 37.00
N ALA A 195 -15.48 -7.43 35.75
CA ALA A 195 -14.07 -7.17 35.41
C ALA A 195 -13.70 -5.70 35.70
N PRO A 196 -12.48 -5.44 36.18
CA PRO A 196 -11.95 -4.09 36.24
C PRO A 196 -11.94 -3.42 34.87
N LYS A 197 -12.21 -2.11 34.80
CA LYS A 197 -12.37 -1.29 33.59
C LYS A 197 -11.27 -1.54 32.54
N ARG A 198 -10.00 -1.63 32.98
CA ARG A 198 -8.85 -1.90 32.09
C ARG A 198 -8.94 -3.22 31.30
N PHE A 199 -9.67 -4.22 31.80
CA PHE A 199 -9.89 -5.49 31.10
C PHE A 199 -11.05 -5.39 30.13
N ASN A 200 -12.09 -4.63 30.46
CA ASN A 200 -13.16 -4.32 29.53
C ASN A 200 -12.62 -3.53 28.34
N GLU A 201 -11.81 -2.47 28.57
CA GLU A 201 -11.16 -1.67 27.54
C GLU A 201 -10.23 -2.49 26.62
N ARG A 202 -9.73 -3.63 27.11
CA ARG A 202 -8.92 -4.54 26.30
C ARG A 202 -9.74 -5.57 25.54
N PHE A 203 -10.62 -6.31 26.25
CA PHE A 203 -11.24 -7.53 25.71
C PHE A 203 -12.52 -7.27 24.94
N MET A 204 -13.20 -6.13 25.12
CA MET A 204 -14.36 -5.79 24.31
C MET A 204 -13.98 -5.40 22.89
N PRO A 205 -12.95 -4.56 22.64
CA PRO A 205 -12.43 -4.33 21.30
C PRO A 205 -11.90 -5.61 20.64
N ASP A 206 -11.20 -6.46 21.39
CA ASP A 206 -10.68 -7.75 20.89
C ASP A 206 -11.82 -8.66 20.40
N LEU A 207 -12.86 -8.82 21.23
CA LEU A 207 -14.07 -9.56 20.88
C LEU A 207 -14.74 -9.00 19.61
N PHE A 208 -14.90 -7.68 19.53
CA PHE A 208 -15.48 -7.02 18.36
C PHE A 208 -14.68 -7.32 17.08
N CYS A 209 -13.34 -7.17 17.14
CA CYS A 209 -12.46 -7.46 15.99
C CYS A 209 -12.59 -8.91 15.51
N VAL A 210 -12.64 -9.87 16.42
CA VAL A 210 -12.78 -11.29 16.04
C VAL A 210 -14.14 -11.56 15.39
N ILE A 211 -15.21 -11.04 15.97
CA ILE A 211 -16.58 -11.27 15.45
C ILE A 211 -16.74 -10.66 14.05
N ILE A 212 -16.29 -9.41 13.84
CA ILE A 212 -16.41 -8.77 12.53
C ILE A 212 -15.56 -9.48 11.49
N GLN A 213 -14.36 -9.96 11.83
CA GLN A 213 -13.53 -10.74 10.92
C GLN A 213 -14.24 -12.02 10.47
N ILE A 214 -14.76 -12.80 11.40
CA ILE A 214 -15.52 -14.03 11.07
C ILE A 214 -16.72 -13.70 10.16
N ALA A 215 -17.48 -12.65 10.49
CA ALA A 215 -18.66 -12.26 9.72
C ALA A 215 -18.28 -11.87 8.27
N MET A 216 -17.18 -11.12 8.09
CA MET A 216 -16.72 -10.67 6.77
C MET A 216 -15.98 -11.76 5.98
N GLU A 217 -15.40 -12.75 6.63
CA GLU A 217 -14.83 -13.93 5.97
C GLU A 217 -15.92 -14.87 5.43
N LYS A 218 -16.97 -15.10 6.22
CA LYS A 218 -18.09 -15.98 5.81
C LYS A 218 -18.98 -15.31 4.77
N MET A 219 -19.20 -14.00 4.84
CA MET A 219 -20.04 -13.18 3.94
C MET A 219 -21.50 -13.69 3.79
N ASP A 220 -21.95 -14.57 4.68
CA ASP A 220 -23.29 -15.15 4.70
C ASP A 220 -24.29 -14.22 5.42
N ASP A 221 -25.51 -14.14 4.92
CA ASP A 221 -26.54 -13.25 5.44
C ASP A 221 -26.90 -13.53 6.92
N ALA A 222 -26.79 -14.77 7.37
CA ALA A 222 -27.03 -15.13 8.76
C ALA A 222 -25.94 -14.58 9.68
N TYR A 223 -24.68 -14.62 9.24
CA TYR A 223 -23.55 -14.05 9.97
C TYR A 223 -23.63 -12.53 10.00
N ILE A 224 -23.95 -11.89 8.87
CA ILE A 224 -24.11 -10.43 8.79
C ILE A 224 -25.25 -9.94 9.68
N PHE A 225 -26.42 -10.60 9.63
CA PHE A 225 -27.56 -10.26 10.48
C PHE A 225 -27.20 -10.35 11.96
N SER A 226 -26.56 -11.43 12.36
CA SER A 226 -26.15 -11.65 13.75
C SER A 226 -25.06 -10.67 14.18
N TYR A 227 -24.08 -10.38 13.30
CA TYR A 227 -23.07 -9.37 13.53
C TYR A 227 -23.69 -7.99 13.78
N ASN A 228 -24.60 -7.51 12.94
CA ASN A 228 -25.26 -6.20 13.09
C ASN A 228 -26.05 -6.08 14.43
N LYS A 229 -26.54 -7.21 14.94
CA LYS A 229 -27.15 -7.25 16.25
C LYS A 229 -26.11 -7.17 17.37
N LEU A 230 -25.00 -7.88 17.24
CA LEU A 230 -23.92 -7.93 18.22
C LEU A 230 -23.12 -6.62 18.28
N GLU A 231 -22.92 -5.95 17.16
CA GLU A 231 -22.27 -4.64 17.07
C GLU A 231 -22.87 -3.63 18.07
N LYS A 232 -24.20 -3.61 18.18
CA LYS A 232 -24.92 -2.71 19.09
C LYS A 232 -24.85 -3.10 20.56
N GLN A 233 -24.40 -4.32 20.85
CA GLN A 233 -24.39 -4.88 22.22
C GLN A 233 -22.98 -4.95 22.81
N ILE A 234 -21.95 -4.94 21.98
CA ILE A 234 -20.56 -4.92 22.44
C ILE A 234 -20.17 -3.46 22.77
N PRO A 235 -19.74 -3.16 24.01
CA PRO A 235 -19.45 -1.80 24.44
C PRO A 235 -18.09 -1.30 23.91
N VAL A 236 -18.07 -0.93 22.65
CA VAL A 236 -16.93 -0.30 21.96
C VAL A 236 -17.36 1.06 21.43
N SER A 237 -16.39 1.97 21.20
CA SER A 237 -16.71 3.31 20.68
C SER A 237 -17.03 3.24 19.18
N ASP A 238 -17.92 4.13 18.72
CA ASP A 238 -18.28 4.24 17.30
C ASP A 238 -17.04 4.49 16.43
N ALA A 239 -16.10 5.31 16.89
CA ALA A 239 -14.85 5.55 16.19
C ALA A 239 -14.01 4.26 16.00
N PHE A 240 -13.97 3.38 17.02
CA PHE A 240 -13.30 2.10 16.93
C PHE A 240 -13.99 1.18 15.92
N ILE A 241 -15.32 1.15 15.92
CA ILE A 241 -16.13 0.37 14.97
C ILE A 241 -15.82 0.83 13.54
N GLN A 242 -15.90 2.14 13.27
CA GLN A 242 -15.67 2.69 11.94
C GLN A 242 -14.24 2.43 11.44
N ASN A 243 -13.23 2.66 12.28
CA ASN A 243 -11.83 2.39 11.94
C ASN A 243 -11.59 0.89 11.65
N THR A 244 -12.23 -0.01 12.39
CA THR A 244 -12.12 -1.45 12.14
C THR A 244 -12.76 -1.83 10.80
N LYS A 245 -13.94 -1.30 10.51
CA LYS A 245 -14.65 -1.52 9.24
C LYS A 245 -13.83 -1.00 8.07
N GLN A 246 -13.26 0.20 8.18
CA GLN A 246 -12.39 0.77 7.14
C GLN A 246 -11.12 -0.05 6.93
N ALA A 247 -10.49 -0.53 8.02
CA ALA A 247 -9.32 -1.39 7.93
C ALA A 247 -9.60 -2.72 7.20
N ILE A 248 -10.80 -3.28 7.35
CA ILE A 248 -11.23 -4.48 6.60
C ILE A 248 -11.40 -4.14 5.12
N LEU A 249 -12.11 -3.04 4.81
CA LEU A 249 -12.37 -2.62 3.45
C LEU A 249 -11.07 -2.33 2.70
N THR A 250 -10.21 -1.47 3.26
CA THR A 250 -8.96 -1.05 2.59
C THR A 250 -8.00 -2.22 2.38
N ARG A 251 -7.91 -3.16 3.32
CA ARG A 251 -7.12 -4.39 3.13
C ARG A 251 -7.66 -5.29 2.02
N ARG A 252 -8.99 -5.40 1.91
CA ARG A 252 -9.60 -6.19 0.83
C ARG A 252 -9.37 -5.52 -0.51
N MET A 253 -9.51 -4.21 -0.59
CA MET A 253 -9.24 -3.43 -1.79
C MET A 253 -7.77 -3.50 -2.21
N ASP A 254 -6.83 -3.36 -1.28
CA ASP A 254 -5.39 -3.49 -1.55
C ASP A 254 -5.06 -4.87 -2.14
N ALA A 255 -5.63 -5.92 -1.56
CA ALA A 255 -5.42 -7.29 -2.05
C ALA A 255 -5.99 -7.53 -3.45
N VAL A 256 -7.17 -6.96 -3.76
CA VAL A 256 -7.84 -7.10 -5.06
C VAL A 256 -7.17 -6.24 -6.12
N LEU A 257 -6.78 -5.03 -5.77
CA LEU A 257 -6.22 -4.02 -6.68
C LEU A 257 -4.68 -4.08 -6.79
N GLU A 258 -4.04 -5.11 -6.25
CA GLU A 258 -2.57 -5.27 -6.29
C GLU A 258 -2.01 -5.23 -7.72
N ASP A 259 -2.77 -5.65 -8.73
CA ASP A 259 -2.39 -5.59 -10.14
C ASP A 259 -2.95 -4.36 -10.88
N HIS A 260 -3.64 -3.46 -10.18
CA HIS A 260 -4.31 -2.29 -10.72
C HIS A 260 -5.39 -2.60 -11.78
N LEU A 261 -5.83 -3.85 -11.84
CA LEU A 261 -6.91 -4.31 -12.71
C LEU A 261 -8.06 -4.82 -11.83
N LEU A 262 -9.25 -4.30 -12.09
CA LEU A 262 -10.46 -4.66 -11.37
C LEU A 262 -11.34 -5.51 -12.28
N THR A 263 -11.52 -6.77 -11.96
CA THR A 263 -12.50 -7.61 -12.68
C THR A 263 -13.93 -7.26 -12.22
N GLU A 264 -14.92 -7.60 -13.05
CA GLU A 264 -16.33 -7.37 -12.70
C GLU A 264 -16.73 -8.11 -11.41
N LYS A 265 -16.22 -9.34 -11.25
CA LYS A 265 -16.46 -10.14 -10.05
C LYS A 265 -15.89 -9.48 -8.79
N GLU A 266 -14.66 -9.01 -8.86
CA GLU A 266 -14.00 -8.33 -7.75
C GLU A 266 -14.69 -7.01 -7.40
N GLU A 267 -15.15 -6.26 -8.39
CA GLU A 267 -15.96 -5.05 -8.16
C GLU A 267 -17.24 -5.37 -7.39
N LEU A 268 -17.95 -6.41 -7.80
CA LEU A 268 -19.17 -6.85 -7.11
C LEU A 268 -18.88 -7.29 -5.67
N GLU A 269 -17.80 -8.03 -5.44
CA GLU A 269 -17.38 -8.44 -4.10
C GLU A 269 -17.08 -7.25 -3.20
N ILE A 270 -16.34 -6.23 -3.70
CA ILE A 270 -16.02 -5.01 -2.92
C ILE A 270 -17.29 -4.22 -2.62
N ARG A 271 -18.18 -4.02 -3.60
CA ARG A 271 -19.44 -3.29 -3.40
C ARG A 271 -20.37 -4.01 -2.41
N GLU A 272 -20.41 -5.33 -2.46
CA GLU A 272 -21.14 -6.15 -1.50
C GLU A 272 -20.54 -6.01 -0.10
N LEU A 273 -19.21 -6.02 0.02
CA LEU A 273 -18.52 -5.80 1.29
C LEU A 273 -18.83 -4.42 1.88
N ILE A 274 -18.78 -3.35 1.07
CA ILE A 274 -19.14 -1.99 1.50
C ILE A 274 -20.56 -1.97 2.05
N LYS A 275 -21.50 -2.58 1.35
CA LYS A 275 -22.91 -2.67 1.78
C LYS A 275 -23.06 -3.45 3.09
N LYS A 276 -22.33 -4.57 3.25
CA LYS A 276 -22.39 -5.39 4.46
C LYS A 276 -21.72 -4.75 5.67
N LEU A 277 -20.70 -3.92 5.44
CA LEU A 277 -20.04 -3.14 6.48
C LEU A 277 -20.87 -1.93 6.92
N ASP A 278 -21.88 -1.53 6.16
CA ASP A 278 -22.73 -0.34 6.43
C ASP A 278 -21.87 0.91 6.66
N LEU A 279 -20.93 1.16 5.74
CA LEU A 279 -20.07 2.34 5.74
C LEU A 279 -20.72 3.47 4.94
N SER A 280 -20.70 4.69 5.48
CA SER A 280 -21.21 5.85 4.74
C SER A 280 -20.23 6.28 3.65
N ASP A 281 -20.76 6.71 2.50
CA ASP A 281 -19.95 7.16 1.36
C ASP A 281 -19.00 8.31 1.70
N GLN A 282 -19.35 9.14 2.67
CA GLN A 282 -18.48 10.22 3.13
C GLN A 282 -17.23 9.71 3.85
N PHE A 283 -17.36 8.59 4.55
CA PHE A 283 -16.26 8.01 5.31
C PHE A 283 -15.28 7.23 4.44
N ILE A 284 -15.75 6.70 3.31
CA ILE A 284 -14.97 5.89 2.36
C ILE A 284 -14.84 6.60 1.00
N PHE A 285 -14.82 7.93 1.00
CA PHE A 285 -14.83 8.71 -0.23
C PHE A 285 -13.61 8.44 -1.12
N GLU A 286 -12.43 8.31 -0.52
CA GLU A 286 -11.19 8.02 -1.24
C GLU A 286 -11.21 6.62 -1.85
N GLU A 287 -11.68 5.63 -1.10
CA GLU A 287 -11.85 4.25 -1.56
C GLU A 287 -12.83 4.16 -2.73
N LEU A 288 -13.94 4.89 -2.67
CA LEU A 288 -14.90 4.93 -3.76
C LEU A 288 -14.34 5.62 -5.01
N GLN A 289 -13.56 6.70 -4.84
CA GLN A 289 -12.90 7.35 -5.97
C GLN A 289 -11.94 6.39 -6.68
N TYR A 290 -11.13 5.67 -5.91
CA TYR A 290 -10.19 4.72 -6.48
C TYR A 290 -10.89 3.53 -7.16
N LEU A 291 -11.96 3.02 -6.57
CA LEU A 291 -12.79 1.97 -7.16
C LEU A 291 -13.40 2.42 -8.50
N ASN A 292 -13.90 3.66 -8.57
CA ASN A 292 -14.44 4.24 -9.80
C ASN A 292 -13.35 4.44 -10.87
N LEU A 293 -12.14 4.81 -10.46
CA LEU A 293 -10.99 4.88 -11.37
C LEU A 293 -10.66 3.50 -11.94
N ALA A 294 -10.52 2.49 -11.10
CA ALA A 294 -10.24 1.11 -11.51
C ALA A 294 -11.34 0.56 -12.45
N GLN A 295 -12.62 0.87 -12.17
CA GLN A 295 -13.73 0.54 -13.06
C GLN A 295 -13.60 1.25 -14.40
N SER A 296 -13.18 2.52 -14.42
CA SER A 296 -12.99 3.28 -15.66
C SER A 296 -11.87 2.70 -16.51
N VAL A 297 -10.79 2.28 -15.88
CA VAL A 297 -9.67 1.58 -16.55
C VAL A 297 -10.14 0.26 -17.16
N ARG A 298 -10.89 -0.55 -16.41
CA ARG A 298 -11.48 -1.80 -16.94
C ARG A 298 -12.36 -1.52 -18.17
N LYS A 299 -13.31 -0.59 -18.05
CA LYS A 299 -14.17 -0.21 -19.18
C LYS A 299 -13.37 0.23 -20.40
N GLU A 300 -12.27 0.96 -20.16
CA GLU A 300 -11.36 1.36 -21.22
C GLU A 300 -10.70 0.15 -21.89
N MET A 301 -10.26 -0.83 -21.13
CA MET A 301 -9.63 -2.05 -21.65
C MET A 301 -10.61 -2.95 -22.41
N GLU A 302 -11.84 -3.06 -21.96
CA GLU A 302 -12.87 -3.93 -22.53
C GLU A 302 -13.59 -3.32 -23.75
N SER A 303 -13.70 -1.98 -23.83
CA SER A 303 -14.40 -1.27 -24.89
C SER A 303 -13.68 -1.42 -26.25
N PRO A 304 -14.36 -1.50 -27.38
CA PRO A 304 -13.69 -1.48 -28.69
C PRO A 304 -12.96 -0.16 -28.91
N LEU A 305 -11.87 -0.20 -29.70
CA LEU A 305 -11.21 1.02 -30.15
C LEU A 305 -12.15 1.74 -31.14
N VAL A 306 -12.46 2.99 -30.82
CA VAL A 306 -13.28 3.85 -31.68
C VAL A 306 -12.41 4.98 -32.21
N GLU A 307 -12.49 5.22 -33.52
CA GLU A 307 -11.84 6.37 -34.13
C GLU A 307 -12.41 7.67 -33.58
N GLN A 308 -11.54 8.63 -33.37
CA GLN A 308 -11.87 9.96 -32.85
C GLN A 308 -11.41 11.03 -33.83
N ASP A 309 -12.10 12.18 -33.81
CA ASP A 309 -11.66 13.35 -34.56
C ASP A 309 -10.29 13.80 -34.08
N CYS A 310 -9.39 13.96 -35.03
CA CYS A 310 -8.01 14.30 -34.75
C CYS A 310 -7.78 15.81 -34.91
N PRO A 311 -7.26 16.47 -33.86
CA PRO A 311 -6.99 17.92 -33.95
C PRO A 311 -5.71 18.25 -34.74
N VAL A 312 -5.00 17.24 -35.23
CA VAL A 312 -3.77 17.38 -36.04
C VAL A 312 -3.90 16.64 -37.37
N PRO A 313 -3.19 17.07 -38.39
CA PRO A 313 -3.19 16.38 -39.68
C PRO A 313 -2.68 14.94 -39.55
N LEU A 314 -3.47 13.99 -40.05
CA LEU A 314 -3.11 12.59 -40.12
C LEU A 314 -2.44 12.25 -41.44
N VAL A 315 -1.55 11.28 -41.42
CA VAL A 315 -0.95 10.72 -42.65
C VAL A 315 -2.02 9.82 -43.31
N ARG A 316 -1.91 9.66 -44.64
CA ARG A 316 -2.87 8.82 -45.38
C ARG A 316 -2.99 7.41 -44.79
N GLY A 317 -4.19 7.04 -44.39
CA GLY A 317 -4.51 5.75 -43.74
C GLY A 317 -3.99 5.64 -42.32
N GLU A 318 -3.87 6.74 -41.61
CA GLU A 318 -3.61 6.81 -40.16
C GLU A 318 -4.92 7.15 -39.45
N ASN A 319 -5.23 6.41 -38.40
CA ASN A 319 -6.45 6.57 -37.60
C ASN A 319 -6.12 7.06 -36.21
N CYS A 320 -6.89 8.03 -35.72
CA CYS A 320 -6.75 8.57 -34.36
C CYS A 320 -7.66 7.81 -33.39
N TYR A 321 -7.10 7.33 -32.29
CA TYR A 321 -7.86 6.58 -31.31
C TYR A 321 -7.95 7.25 -29.94
N ALA A 322 -7.10 8.26 -29.69
CA ALA A 322 -7.19 8.99 -28.43
C ALA A 322 -6.66 10.41 -28.53
N VAL A 323 -7.34 11.31 -27.83
CA VAL A 323 -6.95 12.70 -27.66
C VAL A 323 -7.10 13.04 -26.17
N PHE A 324 -5.99 13.44 -25.52
CA PHE A 324 -5.98 13.84 -24.13
C PHE A 324 -5.39 15.24 -23.98
N GLU A 325 -6.09 16.11 -23.31
CA GLU A 325 -5.64 17.45 -22.98
C GLU A 325 -4.82 17.49 -21.69
N ASP A 326 -4.14 18.60 -21.45
CA ASP A 326 -3.35 18.86 -20.23
C ASP A 326 -2.29 17.78 -19.93
N VAL A 327 -1.65 17.25 -20.98
CA VAL A 327 -0.57 16.28 -20.81
C VAL A 327 0.78 17.00 -20.85
N ARG A 328 1.69 16.65 -19.95
CA ARG A 328 3.06 17.15 -19.95
C ARG A 328 4.03 16.04 -20.30
N LEU A 329 4.97 16.37 -21.16
CA LEU A 329 6.13 15.52 -21.44
C LEU A 329 7.29 15.96 -20.56
N LEU A 330 7.79 15.04 -19.77
CA LEU A 330 8.97 15.24 -18.94
C LEU A 330 10.12 14.37 -19.46
N GLU A 331 11.33 14.90 -19.40
CA GLU A 331 12.56 14.16 -19.64
C GLU A 331 13.51 14.30 -18.45
N GLU A 332 14.18 13.21 -18.11
CA GLU A 332 15.25 13.24 -17.13
C GLU A 332 16.43 14.07 -17.66
N ARG A 333 16.81 15.08 -16.95
CA ARG A 333 17.92 15.99 -17.29
C ARG A 333 18.87 16.18 -16.11
N VAL A 334 20.14 16.36 -16.44
CA VAL A 334 21.16 16.76 -15.48
C VAL A 334 20.96 18.24 -15.16
N GLN A 335 20.46 18.54 -13.96
CA GLN A 335 20.23 19.89 -13.49
C GLN A 335 21.52 20.57 -13.04
N ASP A 336 22.43 19.80 -12.42
CA ASP A 336 23.68 20.30 -11.90
C ASP A 336 24.74 19.20 -11.83
N ARG A 337 26.00 19.59 -11.82
CA ARG A 337 27.16 18.70 -11.64
C ARG A 337 28.12 19.34 -10.66
N PHE A 338 28.47 18.63 -9.62
CA PHE A 338 29.46 19.11 -8.65
C PHE A 338 30.37 17.97 -8.19
N GLN A 339 31.50 18.33 -7.63
CA GLN A 339 32.44 17.38 -7.05
C GLN A 339 32.58 17.63 -5.56
N HIS A 340 32.43 16.57 -4.77
CA HIS A 340 32.70 16.60 -3.34
C HIS A 340 33.54 15.39 -2.95
N LYS A 341 34.62 15.61 -2.20
CA LYS A 341 35.57 14.55 -1.74
C LYS A 341 35.99 13.59 -2.85
N ARG A 342 36.34 14.11 -4.04
CA ARG A 342 36.75 13.36 -5.23
C ARG A 342 35.66 12.48 -5.87
N ILE A 343 34.43 12.59 -5.43
CA ILE A 343 33.28 11.90 -6.03
C ILE A 343 32.55 12.92 -6.91
N GLN A 344 32.25 12.56 -8.14
CA GLN A 344 31.42 13.37 -9.03
C GLN A 344 29.96 13.09 -8.76
N TYR A 345 29.18 14.14 -8.54
CA TYR A 345 27.74 14.08 -8.34
C TYR A 345 27.04 14.71 -9.53
N ARG A 346 25.96 14.08 -9.97
CA ARG A 346 25.01 14.66 -10.93
C ARG A 346 23.68 14.81 -10.26
N LYS A 347 23.17 16.02 -10.19
CA LYS A 347 21.78 16.26 -9.80
C LYS A 347 20.90 16.00 -11.02
N LEU A 348 20.07 14.98 -10.96
CA LEU A 348 19.08 14.64 -11.97
C LEU A 348 17.73 15.17 -11.53
N GLY A 349 16.95 15.64 -12.47
CA GLY A 349 15.57 16.05 -12.22
C GLY A 349 14.76 15.92 -13.50
N TYR A 350 13.45 15.97 -13.36
CA TYR A 350 12.55 15.98 -14.49
C TYR A 350 12.35 17.40 -15.00
N GLU A 351 12.56 17.59 -16.28
CA GLU A 351 12.35 18.88 -16.95
C GLU A 351 11.16 18.77 -17.89
N LYS A 352 10.20 19.71 -17.75
CA LYS A 352 9.07 19.82 -18.65
C LYS A 352 9.55 20.24 -20.04
N GLN A 353 9.33 19.39 -21.04
CA GLN A 353 9.68 19.67 -22.41
C GLN A 353 8.51 20.27 -23.18
N ILE A 354 7.32 19.71 -23.03
CA ILE A 354 6.11 20.12 -23.72
C ILE A 354 4.94 20.00 -22.75
N GLU A 355 4.01 20.91 -22.86
CA GLU A 355 2.70 20.85 -22.24
C GLU A 355 1.64 21.12 -23.32
N GLY A 356 0.63 20.27 -23.40
CA GLY A 356 -0.41 20.39 -24.42
C GLY A 356 -1.25 19.15 -24.57
N THR A 357 -1.64 18.84 -25.79
CA THR A 357 -2.52 17.75 -26.15
C THR A 357 -1.74 16.54 -26.63
N LEU A 358 -2.01 15.40 -26.04
CA LEU A 358 -1.53 14.08 -26.46
C LEU A 358 -2.51 13.45 -27.43
N VAL A 359 -2.03 13.08 -28.60
CA VAL A 359 -2.77 12.33 -29.60
C VAL A 359 -2.11 10.97 -29.78
N ILE A 360 -2.90 9.91 -29.78
CA ILE A 360 -2.46 8.54 -29.99
C ILE A 360 -3.16 7.98 -31.21
N THR A 361 -2.38 7.61 -32.21
CA THR A 361 -2.85 6.99 -33.44
C THR A 361 -2.41 5.52 -33.51
N ASP A 362 -2.83 4.81 -34.55
CA ASP A 362 -2.32 3.48 -34.89
C ASP A 362 -0.82 3.49 -35.24
N ARG A 363 -0.21 4.64 -35.54
CA ARG A 363 1.18 4.75 -35.99
C ARG A 363 2.11 5.47 -35.05
N ARG A 364 1.62 6.44 -34.29
CA ARG A 364 2.46 7.34 -33.48
C ARG A 364 1.77 7.88 -32.25
N ILE A 365 2.59 8.26 -31.30
CA ILE A 365 2.23 9.08 -30.15
C ILE A 365 2.72 10.49 -30.46
N LEU A 366 1.84 11.46 -30.51
CA LEU A 366 2.13 12.85 -30.80
C LEU A 366 1.70 13.73 -29.62
N LEU A 367 2.62 14.52 -29.10
CA LEU A 367 2.31 15.58 -28.13
C LEU A 367 2.58 16.93 -28.76
N TYR A 368 1.60 17.81 -28.75
CA TYR A 368 1.71 19.16 -29.30
C TYR A 368 1.10 20.20 -28.36
N GLY A 369 1.64 21.42 -28.39
CA GLY A 369 1.23 22.53 -27.52
C GLY A 369 2.33 23.57 -27.48
N SER A 370 3.04 23.72 -26.36
CA SER A 370 4.22 24.62 -26.28
C SER A 370 5.38 24.22 -27.20
N GLY A 371 5.27 23.07 -27.86
CA GLY A 371 6.15 22.49 -28.85
C GLY A 371 5.51 21.28 -29.47
N SER A 372 6.28 20.47 -30.21
CA SER A 372 5.79 19.20 -30.77
C SER A 372 6.85 18.10 -30.63
N ARG A 373 6.39 16.91 -30.25
CA ARG A 373 7.20 15.68 -30.23
C ARG A 373 6.36 14.52 -30.73
N GLU A 374 7.02 13.69 -31.55
CA GLU A 374 6.41 12.51 -32.15
C GLU A 374 7.25 11.28 -31.85
N TYR A 375 6.58 10.18 -31.53
CA TYR A 375 7.18 8.88 -31.29
C TYR A 375 6.41 7.81 -32.03
N ARG A 376 7.10 7.05 -32.87
CA ARG A 376 6.46 5.94 -33.61
C ARG A 376 6.02 4.84 -32.66
N LEU A 377 4.79 4.38 -32.79
CA LEU A 377 4.20 3.38 -31.92
C LEU A 377 4.97 2.05 -31.96
N ASN A 378 5.45 1.64 -33.14
CA ASN A 378 6.24 0.41 -33.31
C ASN A 378 7.63 0.45 -32.61
N LYS A 379 8.05 1.61 -32.11
CA LYS A 379 9.28 1.77 -31.33
C LYS A 379 9.03 1.74 -29.81
N VAL A 380 7.80 1.74 -29.37
CA VAL A 380 7.46 1.62 -27.97
C VAL A 380 7.78 0.19 -27.51
N LEU A 381 8.64 0.07 -26.50
CA LEU A 381 9.09 -1.21 -25.96
C LEU A 381 8.34 -1.59 -24.70
N ASP A 382 7.97 -0.59 -23.90
CA ASP A 382 7.32 -0.79 -22.63
C ASP A 382 6.56 0.47 -22.20
N VAL A 383 5.44 0.28 -21.53
CA VAL A 383 4.63 1.32 -20.91
C VAL A 383 4.43 0.93 -19.46
N THR A 384 4.79 1.80 -18.53
CA THR A 384 4.64 1.57 -17.09
C THR A 384 3.99 2.79 -16.47
N THR A 385 3.00 2.58 -15.64
CA THR A 385 2.33 3.65 -14.90
C THR A 385 2.88 3.72 -13.49
N ASP A 386 3.25 4.92 -13.06
CA ASP A 386 3.57 5.23 -11.68
C ASP A 386 2.46 6.13 -11.14
N LEU A 387 1.62 5.56 -10.30
CA LEU A 387 0.44 6.26 -9.75
C LEU A 387 0.83 7.29 -8.69
N GLU A 388 1.88 7.02 -7.90
CA GLU A 388 2.34 7.95 -6.89
C GLU A 388 2.90 9.22 -7.52
N ALA A 389 3.68 9.07 -8.62
CA ALA A 389 4.20 10.18 -9.39
C ALA A 389 3.22 10.74 -10.42
N ASN A 390 2.05 10.13 -10.57
CA ASN A 390 1.06 10.48 -11.59
C ASN A 390 1.65 10.53 -13.02
N THR A 391 2.54 9.58 -13.31
CA THR A 391 3.31 9.52 -14.53
C THR A 391 3.14 8.21 -15.28
N ILE A 392 3.33 8.28 -16.58
CA ILE A 392 3.46 7.13 -17.47
C ILE A 392 4.90 7.15 -17.99
N GLU A 393 5.65 6.11 -17.69
CA GLU A 393 6.98 5.89 -18.23
C GLU A 393 6.85 5.12 -19.55
N ILE A 394 7.34 5.66 -20.65
CA ILE A 394 7.34 5.02 -21.96
C ILE A 394 8.78 4.78 -22.39
N THR A 395 9.15 3.51 -22.51
CA THR A 395 10.46 3.11 -23.02
C THR A 395 10.40 2.97 -24.52
N ILE A 396 11.27 3.72 -25.22
CA ILE A 396 11.30 3.79 -26.69
C ILE A 396 12.61 3.19 -27.21
N SER A 397 12.52 2.38 -28.25
CA SER A 397 13.69 1.78 -28.92
C SER A 397 14.59 2.85 -29.52
N GLY A 398 15.89 2.76 -29.23
CA GLY A 398 16.88 3.73 -29.68
C GLY A 398 17.07 4.94 -28.77
N ARG A 399 16.26 5.11 -27.72
CA ARG A 399 16.49 6.11 -26.65
C ARG A 399 17.19 5.49 -25.47
N LYS A 400 18.10 6.24 -24.85
CA LYS A 400 18.80 5.84 -23.63
C LYS A 400 17.89 5.91 -22.43
N ASN A 401 17.17 7.02 -22.27
CA ASN A 401 16.26 7.28 -21.17
C ASN A 401 14.82 7.19 -21.67
N PRO A 402 13.89 6.66 -20.87
CA PRO A 402 12.47 6.70 -21.18
C PRO A 402 11.95 8.15 -21.21
N ILE A 403 10.78 8.32 -21.78
CA ILE A 403 10.01 9.56 -21.64
C ILE A 403 8.96 9.37 -20.57
N TYR A 404 8.56 10.45 -19.94
CA TYR A 404 7.56 10.47 -18.89
C TYR A 404 6.42 11.40 -19.30
N LEU A 405 5.22 10.89 -19.28
CA LEU A 405 4.01 11.68 -19.48
C LEU A 405 3.32 11.84 -18.14
N THR A 406 2.94 13.06 -17.80
CA THR A 406 2.10 13.33 -16.64
C THR A 406 0.74 13.84 -17.10
N SER A 407 -0.30 13.38 -16.44
CA SER A 407 -1.68 13.73 -16.73
C SER A 407 -2.54 13.52 -15.49
N LYS A 408 -3.76 14.06 -15.49
CA LYS A 408 -4.78 13.77 -14.46
C LYS A 408 -5.25 12.31 -14.52
N PHE A 409 -5.09 11.63 -15.66
CA PHE A 409 -5.61 10.28 -15.91
C PHE A 409 -4.56 9.32 -16.47
N PRO A 410 -3.42 9.10 -15.78
CA PRO A 410 -2.32 8.33 -16.33
C PRO A 410 -2.71 6.89 -16.63
N MET A 411 -3.52 6.26 -15.79
CA MET A 411 -3.96 4.87 -15.99
C MET A 411 -4.81 4.71 -17.26
N ILE A 412 -5.72 5.65 -17.52
CA ILE A 412 -6.59 5.60 -18.70
C ILE A 412 -5.76 5.78 -19.98
N ILE A 413 -4.81 6.71 -19.97
CA ILE A 413 -3.88 6.92 -21.09
C ILE A 413 -3.05 5.66 -21.32
N ALA A 414 -2.49 5.07 -20.27
CA ALA A 414 -1.68 3.86 -20.39
C ALA A 414 -2.51 2.67 -20.91
N ALA A 415 -3.71 2.48 -20.38
CA ALA A 415 -4.65 1.45 -20.84
C ALA A 415 -5.00 1.60 -22.33
N ARG A 416 -5.32 2.83 -22.78
CA ARG A 416 -5.60 3.13 -24.16
C ARG A 416 -4.39 2.88 -25.05
N LEU A 417 -3.20 3.31 -24.61
CA LEU A 417 -1.96 3.12 -25.33
C LEU A 417 -1.60 1.63 -25.49
N GLU A 418 -1.68 0.85 -24.41
CA GLU A 418 -1.46 -0.61 -24.45
C GLU A 418 -2.41 -1.29 -25.43
N LYS A 419 -3.70 -0.93 -25.38
CA LYS A 419 -4.72 -1.50 -26.25
C LYS A 419 -4.47 -1.21 -27.74
N ILE A 420 -4.05 0.02 -28.08
CA ILE A 420 -3.71 0.37 -29.45
C ILE A 420 -2.48 -0.44 -29.89
N ILE A 421 -1.46 -0.56 -29.03
CA ILE A 421 -0.25 -1.36 -29.32
C ILE A 421 -0.61 -2.83 -29.56
N GLU A 422 -1.52 -3.41 -28.77
CA GLU A 422 -1.94 -4.81 -28.92
C GLU A 422 -2.74 -5.06 -30.19
N ASN A 423 -3.54 -4.10 -30.65
CA ASN A 423 -4.32 -4.23 -31.87
C ASN A 423 -3.48 -4.06 -33.15
N GLU A 424 -2.45 -3.23 -33.11
CA GLU A 424 -1.50 -3.07 -34.23
C GLU A 424 -0.64 -4.32 -34.46
N VAL A 425 -0.56 -5.21 -33.48
CA VAL A 425 0.24 -6.44 -33.53
C VAL A 425 -0.55 -7.63 -34.10
N LYS A 426 -1.87 -7.50 -34.26
CA LYS A 426 -2.71 -8.51 -34.89
C LYS A 426 -2.81 -8.28 -36.40
#